data_ed3f8abf9de429e62f8581ff34851394
#
_entry.id   ed3f8abf9de429e62f8581ff34851394
#
_cell.length_a   1.000
_cell.length_b   1.000
_cell.length_c   1.000
_cell.angle_alpha   90.00
_cell.angle_beta   90.00
_cell.angle_gamma   90.00
#
_symmetry.space_group_name_H-M   'P 1'
#
loop_
_entity.id
_entity.type
_entity.pdbx_description
1 polymer ?
#
loop_
_entity_poly.entity_id
_entity_poly.type
_entity_poly.pdbx_seq_one_letter_code
_entity_poly.pdbx_strand_id
1 'polypeptide(L)'
;MALKYEALLSPIRIRNTILRNRMLSTASTPHFLQGTEKAPGEKVITHFANRARNGAAAIAINHFHQDNIPFPGRAIDNPPGHFNLFDLNDYSAQNYICQLLDAIHFYGAKATGYLMA
;
A
#
# COMPACT_ATOMS: atom_id res chain seq x y z
N MET A 1 -6.76 -33.74 1.25
CA MET A 1 -7.77 -32.98 2.04
C MET A 1 -8.25 -31.81 1.20
N ALA A 2 -9.55 -31.71 0.97
CA ALA A 2 -10.11 -30.57 0.23
C ALA A 2 -9.94 -29.28 1.07
N LEU A 3 -9.51 -28.20 0.42
CA LEU A 3 -9.42 -26.91 1.08
C LEU A 3 -10.83 -26.39 1.35
N LYS A 4 -11.09 -25.90 2.57
CA LYS A 4 -12.42 -25.40 2.97
C LYS A 4 -12.92 -24.25 2.08
N TYR A 5 -12.01 -23.47 1.49
CA TYR A 5 -12.31 -22.30 0.66
C TYR A 5 -11.57 -22.37 -0.68
N GLU A 6 -11.77 -23.48 -1.40
CA GLU A 6 -11.05 -23.76 -2.63
C GLU A 6 -11.19 -22.65 -3.68
N ALA A 7 -12.40 -22.15 -3.90
CA ALA A 7 -12.65 -21.08 -4.87
C ALA A 7 -11.91 -19.77 -4.48
N LEU A 8 -11.92 -19.41 -3.20
CA LEU A 8 -11.23 -18.21 -2.70
C LEU A 8 -9.71 -18.32 -2.82
N LEU A 9 -9.18 -19.51 -2.58
CA LEU A 9 -7.74 -19.77 -2.55
C LEU A 9 -7.18 -20.16 -3.92
N SER A 10 -8.03 -20.31 -4.95
CA SER A 10 -7.57 -20.59 -6.30
C SER A 10 -6.99 -19.35 -6.99
N PRO A 11 -5.96 -19.53 -7.83
CA PRO A 11 -5.41 -18.42 -8.60
C PRO A 11 -6.44 -17.79 -9.53
N ILE A 12 -6.25 -16.53 -9.85
CA ILE A 12 -7.03 -15.81 -10.85
C ILE A 12 -6.10 -15.02 -11.76
N ARG A 13 -6.37 -15.10 -13.05
CA ARG A 13 -5.67 -14.30 -14.05
C ARG A 13 -6.49 -13.05 -14.39
N ILE A 14 -5.85 -11.89 -14.27
CA ILE A 14 -6.40 -10.60 -14.68
C ILE A 14 -5.47 -10.04 -15.74
N ARG A 15 -5.89 -10.09 -17.01
CA ARG A 15 -5.04 -9.77 -18.17
C ARG A 15 -3.72 -10.55 -18.11
N ASN A 16 -2.61 -9.84 -17.96
CA ASN A 16 -1.25 -10.42 -17.94
C ASN A 16 -0.74 -10.70 -16.50
N THR A 17 -1.56 -10.46 -15.51
CA THR A 17 -1.20 -10.64 -14.11
C THR A 17 -1.91 -11.84 -13.52
N ILE A 18 -1.17 -12.72 -12.86
CA ILE A 18 -1.73 -13.84 -12.11
C ILE A 18 -1.64 -13.50 -10.63
N LEU A 19 -2.79 -13.51 -9.97
CA LEU A 19 -2.90 -13.42 -8.52
C LEU A 19 -2.95 -14.84 -7.94
N ARG A 20 -2.21 -15.07 -6.86
CA ARG A 20 -2.11 -16.41 -6.23
C ARG A 20 -3.42 -16.90 -5.61
N ASN A 21 -4.34 -16.00 -5.31
CA ASN A 21 -5.68 -16.29 -4.82
C ASN A 21 -6.59 -15.08 -5.07
N ARG A 22 -7.81 -15.11 -4.56
CA ARG A 22 -8.82 -14.07 -4.79
C ARG A 22 -9.01 -13.12 -3.61
N MET A 23 -8.03 -13.06 -2.70
CA MET A 23 -8.06 -12.15 -1.55
C MET A 23 -7.34 -10.85 -1.88
N LEU A 24 -8.09 -9.75 -1.81
CA LEU A 24 -7.58 -8.39 -2.00
C LEU A 24 -7.66 -7.63 -0.67
N SER A 25 -6.53 -7.09 -0.24
CA SER A 25 -6.53 -6.08 0.82
C SER A 25 -6.81 -4.71 0.19
N THR A 26 -8.01 -4.21 0.40
CA THR A 26 -8.42 -2.89 -0.09
C THR A 26 -7.68 -1.76 0.64
N ALA A 27 -7.77 -0.55 0.08
CA ALA A 27 -7.09 0.61 0.64
C ALA A 27 -7.50 0.84 2.09
N SER A 28 -6.51 0.83 2.95
CA SER A 28 -6.67 1.29 4.32
C SER A 28 -5.38 1.98 4.74
N THR A 29 -5.50 3.22 5.10
CA THR A 29 -4.35 4.03 5.49
C THR A 29 -4.09 3.86 6.97
N PRO A 30 -2.93 3.30 7.35
CA PRO A 30 -2.57 3.16 8.75
C PRO A 30 -2.08 4.49 9.32
N HIS A 31 -2.97 5.47 9.46
CA HIS A 31 -2.65 6.82 9.88
C HIS A 31 -1.79 6.89 11.15
N PHE A 32 -2.09 6.02 12.11
CA PHE A 32 -1.39 5.96 13.39
C PHE A 32 0.04 5.37 13.31
N LEU A 33 0.40 4.79 12.17
CA LEU A 33 1.73 4.22 11.95
C LEU A 33 2.66 5.17 11.19
N GLN A 34 2.10 6.17 10.53
CA GLN A 34 2.85 7.13 9.76
C GLN A 34 3.08 8.40 10.57
N GLY A 35 4.31 8.87 10.59
CA GLY A 35 4.66 10.15 11.17
C GLY A 35 4.41 11.32 10.22
N THR A 36 5.24 12.34 10.32
CA THR A 36 5.20 13.53 9.48
C THR A 36 5.90 13.35 8.12
N GLU A 37 6.52 12.19 7.91
CA GLU A 37 7.27 11.89 6.70
C GLU A 37 6.33 11.70 5.50
N LYS A 38 6.78 12.14 4.34
CA LYS A 38 6.10 11.93 3.05
C LYS A 38 6.48 10.60 2.39
N ALA A 39 6.98 9.66 3.17
CA ALA A 39 7.45 8.35 2.75
C ALA A 39 6.97 7.27 3.72
N PRO A 40 6.82 6.01 3.28
CA PRO A 40 6.46 4.93 4.19
C PRO A 40 7.60 4.64 5.16
N GLY A 41 7.36 4.85 6.45
CA GLY A 41 8.26 4.42 7.51
C GLY A 41 8.23 2.92 7.74
N GLU A 42 9.15 2.40 8.56
CA GLU A 42 9.28 0.97 8.85
C GLU A 42 7.97 0.33 9.35
N LYS A 43 7.23 1.03 10.19
CA LYS A 43 5.95 0.53 10.72
C LYS A 43 4.90 0.37 9.63
N VAL A 44 4.86 1.29 8.67
CA VAL A 44 3.95 1.22 7.52
C VAL A 44 4.36 0.08 6.59
N ILE A 45 5.64 -0.06 6.32
CA ILE A 45 6.18 -1.17 5.50
C ILE A 45 5.81 -2.52 6.14
N THR A 46 6.06 -2.67 7.43
CA THR A 46 5.72 -3.89 8.18
C THR A 46 4.21 -4.17 8.16
N HIS A 47 3.38 -3.16 8.29
CA HIS A 47 1.92 -3.30 8.25
C HIS A 47 1.44 -3.93 6.93
N PHE A 48 1.90 -3.41 5.80
CA PHE A 48 1.51 -3.93 4.49
C PHE A 48 2.18 -5.28 4.18
N ALA A 49 3.44 -5.46 4.58
CA ALA A 49 4.14 -6.73 4.44
C ALA A 49 3.43 -7.87 5.20
N ASN A 50 2.93 -7.61 6.40
CA ASN A 50 2.18 -8.59 7.17
C ASN A 50 0.87 -9.01 6.48
N ARG A 51 0.19 -8.11 5.78
CA ARG A 51 -0.99 -8.47 4.99
C ARG A 51 -0.64 -9.41 3.84
N ALA A 52 0.47 -9.14 3.15
CA ALA A 52 0.99 -10.02 2.13
C ALA A 52 1.39 -11.38 2.71
N ARG A 53 2.12 -11.38 3.82
CA ARG A 53 2.53 -12.60 4.55
C ARG A 53 1.34 -13.45 4.98
N ASN A 54 0.25 -12.82 5.42
CA ASN A 54 -0.97 -13.49 5.88
C ASN A 54 -1.90 -13.93 4.74
N GLY A 55 -1.46 -13.82 3.49
CA GLY A 55 -2.11 -14.50 2.38
C GLY A 55 -2.81 -13.62 1.35
N ALA A 56 -2.94 -12.31 1.54
CA ALA A 56 -3.52 -11.46 0.51
C ALA A 56 -2.72 -11.54 -0.80
N ALA A 57 -3.41 -11.71 -1.91
CA ALA A 57 -2.79 -11.81 -3.22
C ALA A 57 -2.48 -10.44 -3.84
N ALA A 58 -3.26 -9.44 -3.49
CA ALA A 58 -3.00 -8.06 -3.89
C ALA A 58 -3.29 -7.11 -2.72
N ILE A 59 -2.51 -6.06 -2.64
CA ILE A 59 -2.56 -5.08 -1.56
C ILE A 59 -2.67 -3.70 -2.16
N ALA A 60 -3.75 -3.00 -1.84
CA ALA A 60 -3.89 -1.60 -2.14
C ALA A 60 -3.19 -0.80 -1.04
N ILE A 61 -2.10 -0.17 -1.42
CA ILE A 61 -1.32 0.69 -0.54
C ILE A 61 -1.90 2.11 -0.54
N ASN A 62 -1.29 2.95 0.23
CA ASN A 62 -1.72 4.32 0.48
C ASN A 62 -1.92 5.16 -0.78
N HIS A 63 -2.50 6.34 -0.60
CA HIS A 63 -2.61 7.36 -1.63
C HIS A 63 -1.26 8.02 -1.89
N PHE A 64 -0.99 8.27 -3.17
CA PHE A 64 0.18 9.01 -3.63
C PHE A 64 -0.23 10.41 -4.08
N HIS A 65 0.59 11.39 -3.77
CA HIS A 65 0.50 12.72 -4.35
C HIS A 65 1.28 12.79 -5.66
N GLN A 66 0.66 13.38 -6.65
CA GLN A 66 1.28 13.62 -7.95
C GLN A 66 1.86 15.03 -8.05
N ASP A 67 1.31 15.97 -7.34
CA ASP A 67 1.69 17.37 -7.38
C ASP A 67 1.87 17.96 -5.97
N ASN A 68 2.64 19.02 -5.89
CA ASN A 68 2.85 19.77 -4.66
C ASN A 68 1.69 20.71 -4.32
N ILE A 69 0.53 20.56 -4.96
CA ILE A 69 -0.62 21.42 -4.73
C ILE A 69 -1.32 20.94 -3.47
N PRO A 70 -1.40 21.78 -2.43
CA PRO A 70 -2.14 21.43 -1.22
C PRO A 70 -3.60 21.15 -1.61
N PHE A 71 -4.12 20.05 -1.15
CA PHE A 71 -5.54 19.74 -1.36
C PHE A 71 -6.39 20.87 -0.74
N PRO A 72 -7.30 21.52 -1.47
CA PRO A 72 -8.17 22.54 -0.90
C PRO A 72 -8.89 21.98 0.34
N GLY A 73 -8.71 22.62 1.48
CA GLY A 73 -9.31 22.19 2.74
C GLY A 73 -8.46 21.23 3.58
N ARG A 74 -7.31 20.80 3.09
CA ARG A 74 -6.28 20.19 3.96
C ARG A 74 -5.26 21.27 4.28
N ALA A 75 -5.24 21.69 5.53
CA ALA A 75 -4.26 22.63 6.00
C ALA A 75 -2.85 22.11 5.70
N ILE A 76 -2.01 22.96 5.12
CA ILE A 76 -0.57 22.72 4.96
C ILE A 76 0.04 22.42 6.33
N ASP A 77 -0.51 23.00 7.36
CA ASP A 77 -0.26 22.68 8.75
C ASP A 77 -1.13 21.49 9.15
N ASN A 78 -0.64 20.28 8.92
CA ASN A 78 -1.31 19.08 9.41
C ASN A 78 -1.53 19.19 10.92
N PRO A 79 -2.78 19.31 11.39
CA PRO A 79 -3.01 19.28 12.82
C PRO A 79 -2.49 17.94 13.38
N PRO A 80 -2.14 17.90 14.66
CA PRO A 80 -1.70 16.66 15.31
C PRO A 80 -2.67 15.51 15.00
N GLY A 81 -2.14 14.39 14.52
CA GLY A 81 -2.94 13.22 14.13
C GLY A 81 -3.27 13.09 12.63
N HIS A 82 -2.90 14.06 11.82
CA HIS A 82 -2.96 13.90 10.37
C HIS A 82 -1.68 13.27 9.81
N PHE A 83 -1.82 12.50 8.77
CA PHE A 83 -0.70 11.84 8.09
C PHE A 83 -0.44 12.53 6.75
N ASN A 84 0.81 12.49 6.32
CA ASN A 84 1.20 12.91 4.99
C ASN A 84 0.94 11.78 3.98
N LEU A 85 0.54 12.16 2.78
CA LEU A 85 0.50 11.24 1.65
C LEU A 85 1.93 11.01 1.14
N PHE A 86 2.15 9.89 0.46
CA PHE A 86 3.45 9.62 -0.15
C PHE A 86 3.65 10.54 -1.35
N ASP A 87 4.76 11.25 -1.36
CA ASP A 87 5.10 12.19 -2.41
C ASP A 87 5.96 11.50 -3.48
N LEU A 88 5.38 11.32 -4.66
CA LEU A 88 6.09 10.70 -5.78
C LEU A 88 7.16 11.63 -6.41
N ASN A 89 7.10 12.92 -6.15
CA ASN A 89 8.09 13.88 -6.66
C ASN A 89 9.33 13.98 -5.75
N ASP A 90 9.25 13.43 -4.55
CA ASP A 90 10.37 13.39 -3.63
C ASP A 90 11.23 12.14 -3.90
N TYR A 91 12.42 12.35 -4.46
CA TYR A 91 13.37 11.25 -4.73
C TYR A 91 13.76 10.46 -3.48
N SER A 92 13.81 11.11 -2.33
CA SER A 92 14.11 10.42 -1.07
C SER A 92 12.97 9.46 -0.68
N ALA A 93 11.72 9.83 -0.96
CA ALA A 93 10.56 9.00 -0.71
C ALA A 93 10.52 7.76 -1.62
N GLN A 94 11.05 7.85 -2.83
CA GLN A 94 11.05 6.74 -3.79
C GLN A 94 11.77 5.51 -3.26
N ASN A 95 12.88 5.66 -2.57
CA ASN A 95 13.61 4.55 -1.97
C ASN A 95 12.77 3.80 -0.94
N TYR A 96 12.05 4.52 -0.10
CA TYR A 96 11.17 3.93 0.91
C TYR A 96 9.93 3.27 0.26
N ILE A 97 9.42 3.84 -0.82
CA ILE A 97 8.33 3.25 -1.60
C ILE A 97 8.81 1.94 -2.24
N CYS A 98 10.02 1.91 -2.80
CA CYS A 98 10.62 0.67 -3.32
C CYS A 98 10.76 -0.39 -2.23
N GLN A 99 11.23 -0.03 -1.05
CA GLN A 99 11.32 -0.97 0.09
C GLN A 99 9.94 -1.53 0.48
N LEU A 100 8.91 -0.70 0.46
CA LEU A 100 7.53 -1.13 0.70
C LEU A 100 7.07 -2.15 -0.35
N LEU A 101 7.32 -1.85 -1.63
CA LEU A 101 6.93 -2.73 -2.73
C LEU A 101 7.71 -4.05 -2.67
N ASP A 102 9.00 -4.01 -2.40
CA ASP A 102 9.83 -5.20 -2.27
C ASP A 102 9.37 -6.09 -1.11
N ALA A 103 9.00 -5.49 0.02
CA ALA A 103 8.47 -6.22 1.17
C ALA A 103 7.14 -6.91 0.86
N ILE A 104 6.27 -6.28 0.09
CA ILE A 104 5.00 -6.89 -0.36
C ILE A 104 5.28 -8.01 -1.36
N HIS A 105 6.14 -7.77 -2.34
CA HIS A 105 6.49 -8.75 -3.38
C HIS A 105 7.23 -9.95 -2.82
N PHE A 106 8.03 -9.78 -1.79
CA PHE A 106 8.73 -10.88 -1.12
C PHE A 106 7.79 -12.00 -0.67
N TYR A 107 6.59 -11.64 -0.22
CA TYR A 107 5.57 -12.60 0.18
C TYR A 107 4.63 -13.03 -0.96
N GLY A 108 4.95 -12.68 -2.20
CA GLY A 108 4.21 -13.12 -3.39
C GLY A 108 2.90 -12.36 -3.67
N ALA A 109 2.64 -11.26 -2.98
CA ALA A 109 1.51 -10.39 -3.28
C ALA A 109 1.87 -9.35 -4.35
N LYS A 110 0.85 -8.83 -5.02
CA LYS A 110 0.97 -7.67 -5.91
C LYS A 110 0.58 -6.40 -5.14
N ALA A 111 1.11 -5.28 -5.55
CA ALA A 111 0.79 -3.98 -4.96
C ALA A 111 0.07 -3.09 -5.97
N THR A 112 -0.91 -2.34 -5.48
CA THR A 112 -1.59 -1.27 -6.22
C THR A 112 -1.54 0.01 -5.40
N GLY A 113 -1.55 1.16 -6.06
CA GLY A 113 -1.57 2.46 -5.40
C GLY A 113 -2.69 3.33 -5.94
N TYR A 114 -3.12 4.30 -5.15
CA TYR A 114 -4.08 5.32 -5.56
C TYR A 114 -3.36 6.63 -5.84
N LEU A 115 -3.52 7.13 -7.05
CA LEU A 115 -3.01 8.43 -7.42
C LEU A 115 -4.10 9.46 -7.16
N MET A 116 -3.80 10.45 -6.35
CA MET A 116 -4.68 11.59 -6.10
C MET A 116 -4.17 12.80 -6.87
N ALA A 117 -5.01 13.27 -7.73
CA ALA A 117 -4.79 14.50 -8.48
C ALA A 117 -5.54 15.66 -7.83
#